data_b52f0d80845c380678546cf9d28e77a3
#
_entry.id   b52f0d80845c380678546cf9d28e77a3
#
_cell.length_a   1.000
_cell.length_b   1.000
_cell.length_c   1.000
_cell.angle_alpha   90.00
_cell.angle_beta   90.00
_cell.angle_gamma   90.00
#
_symmetry.space_group_name_H-M   'P 1'
#
loop_
_entity.id
_entity.type
_entity.pdbx_description
1 polymer ?
#
loop_
_entity_poly.entity_id
_entity_poly.type
_entity_poly.pdbx_seq_one_letter_code
_entity_poly.pdbx_strand_id
1 'polypeptide(L)'
;MSAEIQPDVHLEIGHVLFMDVVGYSKLLVNEQRELLEQLSQIVRNTEQVRSAEVANKLIRIPAGDGMALVFFNSPEAPVRCAMEISKKLKEHPQLQLRMFF
;
A
#
# COMPACT_ATOMS: atom_id res chain seq x y z
N MET A 1 -35.93 -7.29 -23.66
CA MET A 1 -35.41 -7.35 -23.11
C MET A 1 -34.65 -7.26 -22.76
N SER A 2 -34.71 -7.52 -22.66
CA SER A 2 -34.01 -7.46 -22.07
C SER A 2 -33.07 -7.46 -21.98
N ALA A 3 -33.10 -7.23 -22.41
CA ALA A 3 -31.99 -7.60 -22.43
C ALA A 3 -31.43 -7.69 -21.23
N GLU A 4 -31.42 -8.59 -21.09
CA GLU A 4 -30.84 -8.90 -20.09
C GLU A 4 -29.46 -8.68 -20.30
N ILE A 5 -28.94 -7.64 -19.80
CA ILE A 5 -27.59 -7.46 -19.76
C ILE A 5 -27.12 -8.28 -18.65
N GLN A 6 -26.37 -9.25 -18.97
CA GLN A 6 -25.69 -9.98 -17.99
C GLN A 6 -24.37 -9.29 -17.81
N PRO A 7 -24.25 -8.43 -16.84
CA PRO A 7 -22.98 -7.79 -16.61
C PRO A 7 -21.98 -8.86 -16.28
N ASP A 8 -20.87 -8.76 -16.90
CA ASP A 8 -19.75 -9.60 -16.60
C ASP A 8 -19.14 -9.08 -15.30
N VAL A 9 -19.86 -9.24 -14.21
CA VAL A 9 -19.44 -8.70 -12.93
C VAL A 9 -18.55 -9.71 -12.23
N HIS A 10 -17.32 -9.35 -12.04
CA HIS A 10 -16.40 -10.15 -11.25
C HIS A 10 -16.31 -9.51 -9.89
N LEU A 11 -16.79 -10.25 -8.89
CA LEU A 11 -16.71 -9.79 -7.51
C LEU A 11 -15.37 -10.26 -6.95
N GLU A 12 -14.53 -9.32 -6.62
CA GLU A 12 -13.25 -9.62 -6.01
C GLU A 12 -13.21 -9.06 -4.61
N ILE A 13 -12.56 -9.79 -3.72
CA ILE A 13 -12.35 -9.32 -2.36
C ILE A 13 -10.99 -8.68 -2.29
N GLY A 14 -10.96 -7.40 -1.93
CA GLY A 14 -9.71 -6.69 -1.74
C GLY A 14 -9.25 -6.79 -0.30
N HIS A 15 -7.97 -7.03 -0.13
CA HIS A 15 -7.33 -7.12 1.18
C HIS A 15 -6.43 -5.91 1.35
N VAL A 16 -6.65 -5.14 2.40
CA VAL A 16 -6.10 -3.79 2.51
C VAL A 16 -4.99 -3.72 3.54
N LEU A 17 -3.94 -2.99 3.19
CA LEU A 17 -2.92 -2.58 4.13
C LEU A 17 -2.92 -1.05 4.14
N PHE A 18 -3.27 -0.47 5.28
CA PHE A 18 -3.16 0.98 5.48
C PHE A 18 -1.86 1.31 6.16
N MET A 19 -1.27 2.43 5.81
CA MET A 19 -0.08 2.90 6.51
C MET A 19 -0.04 4.41 6.55
N ASP A 20 0.47 4.96 7.65
CA ASP A 20 0.70 6.39 7.76
C ASP A 20 2.02 6.67 8.48
N VAL A 21 2.57 7.85 8.22
CA VAL A 21 3.83 8.28 8.79
C VAL A 21 3.56 8.90 10.15
N VAL A 22 4.22 8.37 11.18
CA VAL A 22 4.08 8.87 12.54
C VAL A 22 4.68 10.28 12.63
N GLY A 23 3.90 11.20 13.21
CA GLY A 23 4.38 12.56 13.43
C GLY A 23 4.44 13.41 12.17
N TYR A 24 3.80 12.99 11.11
CA TYR A 24 3.86 13.66 9.81
C TYR A 24 3.50 15.15 9.89
N SER A 25 2.45 15.49 10.62
CA SER A 25 1.97 16.87 10.68
C SER A 25 2.94 17.82 11.39
N LYS A 26 3.91 17.27 12.11
CA LYS A 26 4.89 18.07 12.83
C LYS A 26 6.15 18.33 12.01
N LEU A 27 6.23 17.76 10.83
CA LEU A 27 7.40 17.89 9.97
C LEU A 27 7.28 19.11 9.06
N LEU A 28 8.41 19.64 8.66
CA LEU A 28 8.45 20.68 7.63
C LEU A 28 8.00 20.08 6.29
N VAL A 29 7.49 20.93 5.41
CA VAL A 29 6.93 20.47 4.13
C VAL A 29 7.95 19.67 3.32
N ASN A 30 9.20 20.13 3.28
CA ASN A 30 10.24 19.41 2.53
C ASN A 30 10.55 18.06 3.17
N GLU A 31 10.50 17.98 4.51
CA GLU A 31 10.70 16.72 5.21
C GLU A 31 9.55 15.75 4.94
N GLN A 32 8.33 16.27 4.93
CA GLN A 32 7.15 15.46 4.61
C GLN A 32 7.29 14.82 3.24
N ARG A 33 7.68 15.63 2.25
CA ARG A 33 7.83 15.15 0.88
C ARG A 33 8.90 14.06 0.80
N GLU A 34 10.01 14.30 1.49
CA GLU A 34 11.13 13.36 1.47
C GLU A 34 10.76 12.02 2.09
N LEU A 35 10.06 12.04 3.23
CA LEU A 35 9.64 10.80 3.87
C LEU A 35 8.60 10.05 3.06
N LEU A 36 7.66 10.75 2.43
CA LEU A 36 6.69 10.10 1.57
C LEU A 36 7.35 9.47 0.35
N GLU A 37 8.40 10.11 -0.16
CA GLU A 37 9.13 9.54 -1.28
C GLU A 37 9.89 8.29 -0.86
N GLN A 38 10.52 8.31 0.30
CA GLN A 38 11.18 7.13 0.84
C GLN A 38 10.17 6.00 1.04
N LEU A 39 9.02 6.32 1.60
CA LEU A 39 7.96 5.32 1.81
C LEU A 39 7.54 4.71 0.48
N SER A 40 7.32 5.55 -0.52
CA SER A 40 6.90 5.09 -1.84
C SER A 40 7.94 4.14 -2.44
N GLN A 41 9.22 4.46 -2.29
CA GLN A 41 10.30 3.60 -2.77
C GLN A 41 10.31 2.26 -2.07
N ILE A 42 10.19 2.27 -0.74
CA ILE A 42 10.19 1.04 0.05
C ILE A 42 9.02 0.15 -0.37
N VAL A 43 7.83 0.75 -0.49
CA VAL A 43 6.63 0.01 -0.85
C VAL A 43 6.75 -0.61 -2.23
N ARG A 44 7.23 0.17 -3.19
CA ARG A 44 7.35 -0.30 -4.58
C ARG A 44 8.35 -1.44 -4.72
N ASN A 45 9.31 -1.51 -3.83
CA ASN A 45 10.35 -2.52 -3.92
C ASN A 45 10.04 -3.79 -3.15
N THR A 46 8.87 -3.86 -2.49
CA THR A 46 8.47 -5.12 -1.86
C THR A 46 8.10 -6.13 -2.94
N GLU A 47 8.34 -7.39 -2.64
CA GLU A 47 7.99 -8.45 -3.57
C GLU A 47 6.47 -8.55 -3.74
N GLN A 48 5.73 -8.32 -2.68
CA GLN A 48 4.27 -8.42 -2.72
C GLN A 48 3.67 -7.37 -3.65
N VAL A 49 4.15 -6.13 -3.59
CA VAL A 49 3.65 -5.08 -4.47
C VAL A 49 4.02 -5.38 -5.92
N ARG A 50 5.27 -5.81 -6.15
CA ARG A 50 5.71 -6.13 -7.51
C ARG A 50 4.90 -7.25 -8.13
N SER A 51 4.69 -8.32 -7.36
CA SER A 51 3.91 -9.47 -7.84
C SER A 51 2.47 -9.07 -8.14
N ALA A 52 1.87 -8.28 -7.26
CA ALA A 52 0.49 -7.88 -7.44
C ALA A 52 0.34 -6.93 -8.63
N GLU A 53 1.33 -6.06 -8.86
CA GLU A 53 1.30 -5.17 -10.01
C GLU A 53 1.41 -5.92 -11.32
N VAL A 54 2.32 -6.88 -11.38
CA VAL A 54 2.50 -7.70 -12.58
C VAL A 54 1.20 -8.46 -12.89
N ALA A 55 0.52 -8.93 -11.86
CA ALA A 55 -0.74 -9.66 -12.01
C ALA A 55 -1.93 -8.74 -12.21
N ASN A 56 -1.73 -7.43 -12.16
CA ASN A 56 -2.81 -6.43 -12.23
C ASN A 56 -3.83 -6.65 -11.11
N LYS A 57 -3.32 -6.90 -9.91
CA LYS A 57 -4.13 -7.21 -8.72
C LYS A 57 -3.82 -6.28 -7.57
N LEU A 58 -3.47 -5.04 -7.86
CA LEU A 58 -3.14 -4.05 -6.84
C LEU A 58 -3.73 -2.70 -7.19
N ILE A 59 -4.31 -2.05 -6.19
CA ILE A 59 -4.68 -0.64 -6.29
C ILE A 59 -3.93 0.08 -5.19
N ARG A 60 -3.28 1.18 -5.54
CA ARG A 60 -2.61 2.05 -4.58
C ARG A 60 -3.41 3.32 -4.43
N ILE A 61 -3.74 3.66 -3.19
CA ILE A 61 -4.53 4.84 -2.87
C ILE A 61 -3.68 5.75 -2.02
N PRO A 62 -3.19 6.87 -2.56
CA PRO A 62 -2.40 7.80 -1.75
C PRO A 62 -3.30 8.51 -0.74
N ALA A 63 -2.75 8.75 0.45
CA ALA A 63 -3.37 9.54 1.49
C ALA A 63 -2.38 10.65 1.84
N GLY A 64 -2.86 11.67 2.57
CA GLY A 64 -2.00 12.82 2.88
C GLY A 64 -0.72 12.44 3.59
N ASP A 65 -0.82 11.55 4.56
CA ASP A 65 0.31 11.15 5.42
C ASP A 65 0.75 9.70 5.20
N GLY A 66 0.32 9.08 4.12
CA GLY A 66 0.67 7.70 3.88
C GLY A 66 -0.02 7.15 2.64
N MET A 67 -0.46 5.90 2.72
CA MET A 67 -1.17 5.28 1.60
C MET A 67 -1.93 4.03 2.05
N ALA A 68 -2.81 3.58 1.17
CA ALA A 68 -3.46 2.28 1.32
C ALA A 68 -3.10 1.43 0.11
N LEU A 69 -2.91 0.15 0.34
CA LEU A 69 -2.68 -0.83 -0.71
C LEU A 69 -3.82 -1.83 -0.66
N VAL A 70 -4.45 -2.05 -1.80
CA VAL A 70 -5.53 -3.05 -1.89
C VAL A 70 -5.03 -4.17 -2.78
N PHE A 71 -4.89 -5.35 -2.19
CA PHE A 71 -4.42 -6.53 -2.89
C PHE A 71 -5.60 -7.43 -3.24
N PHE A 72 -5.66 -7.88 -4.47
CA PHE A 72 -6.72 -8.78 -4.92
C PHE A 72 -6.20 -10.18 -5.21
N ASN A 73 -4.92 -10.43 -4.96
CA ASN A 73 -4.30 -11.71 -5.29
C ASN A 73 -4.34 -12.72 -4.15
N SER A 74 -4.18 -12.26 -2.90
CA SER A 74 -4.16 -13.21 -1.79
C SER A 74 -4.39 -12.48 -0.47
N PRO A 75 -5.09 -13.12 0.49
CA PRO A 75 -5.31 -12.49 1.79
C PRO A 75 -4.03 -12.36 2.62
N GLU A 76 -2.99 -13.13 2.30
CA GLU A 76 -1.71 -13.01 2.99
C GLU A 76 -0.86 -11.86 2.47
N ALA A 77 -1.17 -11.34 1.28
CA ALA A 77 -0.33 -10.31 0.66
C ALA A 77 -0.15 -9.08 1.56
N PRO A 78 -1.19 -8.53 2.18
CA PRO A 78 -0.98 -7.36 3.06
C PRO A 78 -0.05 -7.66 4.22
N VAL A 79 -0.18 -8.83 4.85
CA VAL A 79 0.66 -9.19 5.99
C VAL A 79 2.10 -9.37 5.56
N ARG A 80 2.33 -10.07 4.46
CA ARG A 80 3.68 -10.27 3.94
C ARG A 80 4.31 -8.95 3.52
N CYS A 81 3.52 -8.08 2.91
CA CYS A 81 3.98 -6.76 2.52
C CYS A 81 4.40 -5.96 3.75
N ALA A 82 3.57 -5.96 4.80
CA ALA A 82 3.89 -5.27 6.03
C ALA A 82 5.18 -5.79 6.65
N MET A 83 5.41 -7.10 6.58
CA MET A 83 6.65 -7.70 7.10
C MET A 83 7.86 -7.23 6.30
N GLU A 84 7.76 -7.19 4.98
CA GLU A 84 8.85 -6.70 4.14
C GLU A 84 9.15 -5.24 4.43
N ILE A 85 8.09 -4.43 4.55
CA ILE A 85 8.25 -3.00 4.88
C ILE A 85 8.93 -2.85 6.24
N SER A 86 8.46 -3.60 7.24
CA SER A 86 9.02 -3.52 8.59
C SER A 86 10.50 -3.84 8.62
N LYS A 87 10.92 -4.82 7.85
CA LYS A 87 12.34 -5.16 7.75
C LYS A 87 13.13 -4.01 7.15
N LYS A 88 12.60 -3.41 6.10
CA LYS A 88 13.31 -2.34 5.39
C LYS A 88 13.38 -1.08 6.23
N LEU A 89 12.38 -0.85 7.08
CA LEU A 89 12.36 0.33 7.94
C LEU A 89 13.52 0.38 8.92
N LYS A 90 14.13 -0.75 9.21
CA LYS A 90 15.31 -0.78 10.09
C LYS A 90 16.49 0.00 9.48
N GLU A 91 16.49 0.15 8.17
CA GLU A 91 17.52 0.92 7.46
C GLU A 91 17.15 2.39 7.33
N HIS A 92 15.94 2.76 7.77
CA HIS A 92 15.42 4.12 7.65
C HIS A 92 14.83 4.57 8.99
N PRO A 93 15.69 4.78 10.01
CA PRO A 93 15.18 5.08 11.37
C PRO A 93 14.38 6.37 11.47
N GLN A 94 14.53 7.29 10.52
CA GLN A 94 13.76 8.53 10.51
C GLN A 94 12.33 8.32 10.04
N LEU A 95 12.04 7.18 9.40
CA LEU A 95 10.71 6.87 8.88
C LEU A 95 10.03 5.87 9.80
N GLN A 96 9.05 6.34 10.56
CA GLN A 96 8.27 5.49 11.44
C GLN A 96 6.86 5.41 10.91
N LEU A 97 6.34 4.20 10.79
CA LEU A 97 5.02 3.96 10.22
C LEU A 97 4.10 3.28 11.22
N ARG A 98 2.81 3.62 11.11
CA ARG A 98 1.76 2.78 11.66
C ARG A 98 1.14 2.04 10.49
N MET A 99 0.90 0.75 10.68
CA MET A 99 0.29 -0.08 9.65
C MET A 99 -0.93 -0.79 10.22
N PHE A 100 -1.99 -0.85 9.42
CA PHE A 100 -3.25 -1.45 9.82
C PHE A 100 -3.77 -2.36 8.71
N PHE A 101 -4.52 -3.36 9.14
CA PHE A 101 -5.18 -4.25 8.19
C PHE A 101 -6.68 -4.11 8.19
#